data_e6276e3fa2ac2019001678b2a1f9030b
#
_entry.id   e6276e3fa2ac2019001678b2a1f9030b
#
_cell.length_a   1.000
_cell.length_b   1.000
_cell.length_c   1.000
_cell.angle_alpha   90.00
_cell.angle_beta   90.00
_cell.angle_gamma   90.00
#
_symmetry.space_group_name_H-M   'P 1'
#
loop_
_entity.id
_entity.type
_entity.pdbx_description
1 polymer ?
#
loop_
_entity_poly.entity_id
_entity_poly.type
_entity_poly.pdbx_seq_one_letter_code
_entity_poly.pdbx_strand_id
1 'polypeptide(L)'
;MEIHNTARPYTVVVRVDGTREGFAAAEYACNLCLKLKVKYRLVFVYVVALYRRTGLNLINRQTDQLNADIREDAESGMIKCKQFLSRFESLVEYEWISIKDEGSIGPILIRFIEDGLHTPVDLVVVGRTVESAFKKMVTGHVSDYLLQNLKCPVMVVKDEYDVSDDENDK
;
A
#
# COMPACT_ATOMS: atom_id res chain seq x y z
N MET A 1 34.93 -13.75 -15.74
CA MET A 1 33.67 -14.50 -15.78
C MET A 1 32.52 -13.50 -15.75
N GLU A 2 32.09 -13.06 -16.94
CA GLU A 2 30.96 -12.14 -17.05
C GLU A 2 29.69 -12.93 -16.72
N ILE A 3 29.10 -12.62 -15.58
CA ILE A 3 27.76 -13.07 -15.25
C ILE A 3 26.84 -12.28 -16.17
N HIS A 4 26.41 -12.89 -17.27
CA HIS A 4 25.31 -12.34 -18.07
C HIS A 4 24.08 -12.27 -17.16
N ASN A 5 23.89 -11.10 -16.58
CA ASN A 5 22.75 -10.79 -15.73
C ASN A 5 21.51 -10.62 -16.62
N THR A 6 20.93 -11.74 -17.07
CA THR A 6 19.58 -11.82 -17.63
C THR A 6 18.53 -11.84 -16.52
N ALA A 7 18.93 -11.44 -15.32
CA ALA A 7 18.06 -11.41 -14.16
C ALA A 7 16.91 -10.40 -14.40
N ARG A 8 15.70 -10.85 -14.15
CA ARG A 8 14.53 -9.97 -14.11
C ARG A 8 14.78 -8.80 -13.16
N PRO A 9 14.12 -7.64 -13.35
CA PRO A 9 14.23 -6.52 -12.42
C PRO A 9 13.83 -6.95 -10.99
N TYR A 10 14.51 -6.37 -9.99
CA TYR A 10 14.11 -6.49 -8.59
C TYR A 10 12.80 -5.72 -8.41
N THR A 11 11.71 -6.43 -8.13
CA THR A 11 10.37 -5.85 -8.09
C THR A 11 9.98 -5.49 -6.67
N VAL A 12 9.76 -4.18 -6.46
CA VAL A 12 9.30 -3.60 -5.20
C VAL A 12 7.87 -3.11 -5.37
N VAL A 13 6.95 -3.58 -4.53
CA VAL A 13 5.57 -3.13 -4.48
C VAL A 13 5.35 -2.31 -3.22
N VAL A 14 4.80 -1.13 -3.35
CA VAL A 14 4.57 -0.21 -2.22
C VAL A 14 3.08 0.10 -2.12
N ARG A 15 2.48 -0.20 -0.97
CA ARG A 15 1.11 0.25 -0.72
C ARG A 15 1.12 1.70 -0.27
N VAL A 16 0.35 2.53 -0.95
CA VAL A 16 0.09 3.94 -0.60
C VAL A 16 -1.40 4.17 -0.40
N ASP A 17 -1.76 5.05 0.51
CA ASP A 17 -3.17 5.30 0.90
C ASP A 17 -3.46 6.77 1.24
N GLY A 18 -2.52 7.67 0.99
CA GLY A 18 -2.65 9.09 1.29
C GLY A 18 -2.40 9.44 2.76
N THR A 19 -2.00 8.49 3.59
CA THR A 19 -1.61 8.70 4.99
C THR A 19 -0.11 9.03 5.11
N ARG A 20 0.30 9.58 6.26
CA ARG A 20 1.70 9.87 6.57
C ARG A 20 2.55 8.60 6.51
N GLU A 21 2.05 7.51 7.06
CA GLU A 21 2.72 6.21 7.09
C GLU A 21 2.88 5.63 5.68
N GLY A 22 1.86 5.81 4.83
CA GLY A 22 1.94 5.46 3.41
C GLY A 22 2.99 6.29 2.67
N PHE A 23 3.13 7.56 3.01
CA PHE A 23 4.16 8.44 2.44
C PHE A 23 5.56 8.08 2.93
N ALA A 24 5.72 7.73 4.21
CA ALA A 24 6.99 7.24 4.74
C ALA A 24 7.44 5.96 4.04
N ALA A 25 6.51 5.03 3.79
CA ALA A 25 6.78 3.81 3.03
C ALA A 25 7.21 4.12 1.59
N ALA A 26 6.53 5.07 0.93
CA ALA A 26 6.86 5.49 -0.43
C ALA A 26 8.25 6.14 -0.51
N GLU A 27 8.57 7.05 0.38
CA GLU A 27 9.88 7.70 0.46
C GLU A 27 11.00 6.70 0.73
N TYR A 28 10.77 5.78 1.68
CA TYR A 28 11.72 4.71 1.94
C TYR A 28 12.01 3.86 0.71
N ALA A 29 10.96 3.46 -0.01
CA ALA A 29 11.10 2.64 -1.22
C ALA A 29 11.82 3.37 -2.35
N CYS A 30 11.55 4.65 -2.57
CA CYS A 30 12.29 5.48 -3.52
C CYS A 30 13.79 5.53 -3.16
N ASN A 31 14.11 5.82 -1.90
CA ASN A 31 15.48 5.87 -1.41
C ASN A 31 16.18 4.51 -1.48
N LEU A 32 15.46 3.42 -1.26
CA LEU A 32 15.98 2.06 -1.44
C LEU A 32 16.34 1.82 -2.92
N CYS A 33 15.44 2.13 -3.85
CA CYS A 33 15.66 1.93 -5.28
C CYS A 33 16.86 2.74 -5.80
N LEU A 34 17.07 3.95 -5.31
CA LEU A 34 18.25 4.77 -5.64
C LEU A 34 19.58 4.12 -5.21
N LYS A 35 19.55 3.29 -4.16
CA LYS A 35 20.74 2.58 -3.64
C LYS A 35 20.96 1.22 -4.29
N LEU A 36 19.97 0.68 -5.00
CA LEU A 36 20.11 -0.61 -5.67
C LEU A 36 21.06 -0.49 -6.86
N LYS A 37 22.00 -1.44 -6.96
CA LYS A 37 22.95 -1.57 -8.09
C LYS A 37 22.44 -2.51 -9.18
N VAL A 38 21.16 -2.88 -9.13
CA VAL A 38 20.51 -3.77 -10.09
C VAL A 38 19.31 -3.08 -10.70
N LYS A 39 18.88 -3.55 -11.87
CA LYS A 39 17.60 -3.11 -12.43
C LYS A 39 16.49 -3.36 -11.44
N TYR A 40 15.62 -2.38 -11.24
CA TYR A 40 14.44 -2.51 -10.39
C TYR A 40 13.15 -2.18 -11.16
N ARG A 41 12.04 -2.63 -10.62
CA ARG A 41 10.68 -2.25 -10.98
C ARG A 41 9.98 -1.80 -9.70
N LEU A 42 9.66 -0.51 -9.61
CA LEU A 42 8.99 0.09 -8.46
C LEU A 42 7.51 0.32 -8.81
N VAL A 43 6.61 -0.28 -8.04
CA VAL A 43 5.17 -0.22 -8.30
C VAL A 43 4.47 0.34 -7.06
N PHE A 44 3.84 1.51 -7.20
CA PHE A 44 2.96 2.07 -6.18
C PHE A 44 1.53 1.60 -6.42
N VAL A 45 0.93 1.04 -5.36
CA VAL A 45 -0.42 0.48 -5.43
C VAL A 45 -1.34 1.22 -4.46
N TYR A 46 -2.43 1.74 -4.98
CA TYR A 46 -3.54 2.30 -4.21
C TYR A 46 -4.73 1.34 -4.29
N VAL A 47 -5.27 0.91 -3.14
CA VAL A 47 -6.39 -0.04 -3.09
C VAL A 47 -7.65 0.67 -2.62
N VAL A 48 -8.70 0.60 -3.43
CA VAL A 48 -10.05 1.05 -3.12
C VAL A 48 -10.91 -0.17 -2.80
N ALA A 49 -11.05 -0.47 -1.52
CA ALA A 49 -11.81 -1.61 -1.04
C ALA A 49 -13.28 -1.23 -0.83
N LEU A 50 -14.17 -1.82 -1.60
CA LEU A 50 -15.60 -1.56 -1.58
C LEU A 50 -16.36 -2.62 -0.77
N TYR A 51 -17.46 -2.22 -0.18
CA TYR A 51 -18.39 -3.16 0.45
C TYR A 51 -19.15 -3.94 -0.62
N ARG A 52 -19.28 -5.26 -0.38
CA ARG A 52 -20.07 -6.14 -1.25
C ARG A 52 -21.57 -5.86 -1.08
N ARG A 53 -22.29 -5.82 -2.20
CA ARG A 53 -23.74 -5.75 -2.20
C ARG A 53 -24.33 -7.09 -1.75
N THR A 54 -25.36 -7.02 -0.91
CA THR A 54 -26.14 -8.18 -0.49
C THR A 54 -27.44 -8.28 -1.27
N GLY A 55 -28.13 -9.43 -1.22
CA GLY A 55 -29.41 -9.60 -1.92
C GLY A 55 -30.60 -8.78 -1.35
N LEU A 56 -30.39 -7.97 -0.30
CA LEU A 56 -31.44 -7.22 0.39
C LEU A 56 -31.42 -5.75 -0.03
N ASN A 57 -32.46 -5.27 -0.70
CA ASN A 57 -32.55 -3.93 -1.29
C ASN A 57 -32.36 -2.76 -0.29
N LEU A 58 -32.82 -2.90 0.95
CA LEU A 58 -32.66 -1.86 1.98
C LEU A 58 -31.21 -1.70 2.40
N ILE A 59 -30.49 -2.81 2.55
CA ILE A 59 -29.06 -2.81 2.91
C ILE A 59 -28.21 -2.28 1.76
N ASN A 60 -28.60 -2.57 0.52
CA ASN A 60 -27.86 -2.10 -0.66
C ASN A 60 -27.84 -0.58 -0.80
N ARG A 61 -28.88 0.14 -0.38
CA ARG A 61 -28.85 1.62 -0.40
C ARG A 61 -27.76 2.20 0.52
N GLN A 62 -27.62 1.65 1.72
CA GLN A 62 -26.57 2.05 2.66
C GLN A 62 -25.19 1.67 2.12
N THR A 63 -25.06 0.48 1.55
CA THR A 63 -23.82 0.03 0.91
C THR A 63 -23.42 0.91 -0.25
N ASP A 64 -24.38 1.33 -1.09
CA ASP A 64 -24.14 2.21 -2.22
C ASP A 64 -23.66 3.60 -1.76
N GLN A 65 -24.25 4.15 -0.68
CA GLN A 65 -23.81 5.42 -0.11
C GLN A 65 -22.40 5.30 0.46
N LEU A 66 -22.13 4.29 1.29
CA LEU A 66 -20.79 4.03 1.84
C LEU A 66 -19.75 3.84 0.74
N ASN A 67 -20.10 3.13 -0.32
CA ASN A 67 -19.21 2.94 -1.46
C ASN A 67 -19.00 4.23 -2.27
N ALA A 68 -19.96 5.15 -2.30
CA ALA A 68 -19.79 6.47 -2.90
C ALA A 68 -18.80 7.31 -2.10
N ASP A 69 -18.98 7.36 -0.77
CA ASP A 69 -18.07 8.06 0.15
C ASP A 69 -16.63 7.52 0.05
N ILE A 70 -16.47 6.19 0.03
CA ILE A 70 -15.16 5.55 -0.16
C ILE A 70 -14.50 5.96 -1.48
N ARG A 71 -15.27 6.08 -2.57
CA ARG A 71 -14.72 6.50 -3.86
C ARG A 71 -14.25 7.94 -3.83
N GLU A 72 -15.02 8.84 -3.21
CA GLU A 72 -14.67 10.25 -3.06
C GLU A 72 -13.40 10.41 -2.22
N ASP A 73 -13.33 9.74 -1.07
CA ASP A 73 -12.14 9.71 -0.23
C ASP A 73 -10.92 9.16 -0.97
N ALA A 74 -11.12 8.09 -1.75
CA ALA A 74 -10.07 7.48 -2.54
C ALA A 74 -9.53 8.41 -3.63
N GLU A 75 -10.39 9.18 -4.31
CA GLU A 75 -9.96 10.17 -5.31
C GLU A 75 -9.07 11.24 -4.66
N SER A 76 -9.50 11.78 -3.52
CA SER A 76 -8.70 12.72 -2.74
C SER A 76 -7.36 12.11 -2.29
N GLY A 77 -7.39 10.88 -1.79
CA GLY A 77 -6.18 10.14 -1.38
C GLY A 77 -5.21 9.90 -2.53
N MET A 78 -5.71 9.49 -3.68
CA MET A 78 -4.89 9.27 -4.88
C MET A 78 -4.23 10.57 -5.37
N ILE A 79 -4.94 11.70 -5.33
CA ILE A 79 -4.37 13.01 -5.67
C ILE A 79 -3.22 13.35 -4.73
N LYS A 80 -3.40 13.20 -3.42
CA LYS A 80 -2.35 13.42 -2.42
C LYS A 80 -1.13 12.53 -2.66
N CYS A 81 -1.35 11.24 -2.97
CA CYS A 81 -0.27 10.32 -3.27
C CYS A 81 0.52 10.74 -4.51
N LYS A 82 -0.15 11.09 -5.60
CA LYS A 82 0.50 11.55 -6.84
C LYS A 82 1.28 12.84 -6.62
N GLN A 83 0.72 13.81 -5.89
CA GLN A 83 1.42 15.03 -5.51
C GLN A 83 2.67 14.76 -4.66
N PHE A 84 2.58 13.80 -3.73
CA PHE A 84 3.74 13.38 -2.94
C PHE A 84 4.81 12.74 -3.83
N LEU A 85 4.43 11.81 -4.69
CA LEU A 85 5.33 11.05 -5.56
C LEU A 85 5.99 11.91 -6.65
N SER A 86 5.35 13.01 -7.07
CA SER A 86 5.91 13.91 -8.09
C SER A 86 7.29 14.48 -7.69
N ARG A 87 7.61 14.53 -6.40
CA ARG A 87 8.92 14.92 -5.89
C ARG A 87 10.04 13.94 -6.28
N PHE A 88 9.70 12.72 -6.63
CA PHE A 88 10.64 11.64 -6.96
C PHE A 88 10.70 11.31 -8.45
N GLU A 89 9.84 11.90 -9.30
CA GLU A 89 9.74 11.58 -10.73
C GLU A 89 11.03 11.79 -11.51
N SER A 90 11.86 12.76 -11.10
CA SER A 90 13.17 13.00 -11.70
C SER A 90 14.28 12.07 -11.17
N LEU A 91 14.02 11.30 -10.12
CA LEU A 91 15.01 10.51 -9.40
C LEU A 91 14.82 9.00 -9.61
N VAL A 92 13.57 8.53 -9.65
CA VAL A 92 13.23 7.11 -9.78
C VAL A 92 12.12 6.91 -10.80
N GLU A 93 12.24 5.84 -11.58
CA GLU A 93 11.14 5.38 -12.43
C GLU A 93 10.19 4.51 -11.62
N TYR A 94 8.89 4.76 -11.74
CA TYR A 94 7.88 3.97 -11.06
C TYR A 94 6.60 3.80 -11.88
N GLU A 95 5.87 2.75 -11.55
CA GLU A 95 4.52 2.50 -12.06
C GLU A 95 3.50 2.87 -10.98
N TRP A 96 2.36 3.44 -11.39
CA TRP A 96 1.21 3.70 -10.54
C TRP A 96 0.06 2.79 -10.92
N ILE A 97 -0.47 2.05 -9.95
CA ILE A 97 -1.62 1.17 -10.14
C ILE A 97 -2.67 1.48 -9.07
N SER A 98 -3.92 1.69 -9.50
CA SER A 98 -5.06 1.74 -8.61
C SER A 98 -5.92 0.50 -8.80
N ILE A 99 -6.25 -0.17 -7.71
CA ILE A 99 -7.09 -1.37 -7.69
C ILE A 99 -8.40 -1.01 -7.02
N LYS A 100 -9.51 -1.33 -7.68
CA LYS A 100 -10.84 -1.18 -7.14
C LYS A 100 -11.51 -2.54 -7.13
N ASP A 101 -11.81 -3.05 -5.94
CA ASP A 101 -12.39 -4.37 -5.76
C ASP A 101 -13.25 -4.43 -4.49
N GLU A 102 -14.07 -5.46 -4.38
CA GLU A 102 -14.90 -5.72 -3.20
C GLU A 102 -14.15 -6.56 -2.17
N GLY A 103 -14.24 -6.16 -0.91
CA GLY A 103 -13.65 -6.88 0.21
C GLY A 103 -12.68 -6.04 1.03
N SER A 104 -11.75 -6.69 1.73
CA SER A 104 -10.76 -6.03 2.57
C SER A 104 -9.46 -5.77 1.81
N ILE A 105 -8.74 -4.71 2.18
CA ILE A 105 -7.52 -4.25 1.51
C ILE A 105 -6.44 -5.35 1.45
N GLY A 106 -6.20 -6.06 2.55
CA GLY A 106 -5.16 -7.09 2.63
C GLY A 106 -5.32 -8.21 1.60
N PRO A 107 -6.48 -8.91 1.56
CA PRO A 107 -6.77 -9.94 0.57
C PRO A 107 -6.73 -9.44 -0.88
N ILE A 108 -7.21 -8.23 -1.14
CA ILE A 108 -7.16 -7.62 -2.49
C ILE A 108 -5.71 -7.44 -2.91
N LEU A 109 -4.88 -6.89 -2.02
CA LEU A 109 -3.47 -6.63 -2.31
C LEU A 109 -2.67 -7.93 -2.51
N ILE A 110 -2.92 -8.97 -1.69
CA ILE A 110 -2.26 -10.27 -1.86
C ILE A 110 -2.59 -10.86 -3.23
N ARG A 111 -3.87 -10.92 -3.60
CA ARG A 111 -4.30 -11.44 -4.90
C ARG A 111 -3.65 -10.67 -6.06
N PHE A 112 -3.55 -9.35 -5.94
CA PHE A 112 -2.86 -8.54 -6.94
C PHE A 112 -1.37 -8.86 -7.02
N ILE A 113 -0.68 -9.02 -5.90
CA ILE A 113 0.76 -9.32 -5.83
C ILE A 113 1.05 -10.72 -6.38
N GLU A 114 0.24 -11.72 -6.01
CA GLU A 114 0.48 -13.12 -6.39
C GLU A 114 0.04 -13.42 -7.82
N ASP A 115 -1.10 -12.86 -8.26
CA ASP A 115 -1.73 -13.24 -9.54
C ASP A 115 -1.76 -12.08 -10.56
N GLY A 116 -1.88 -10.84 -10.10
CA GLY A 116 -2.14 -9.69 -10.98
C GLY A 116 -0.90 -9.09 -11.64
N LEU A 117 0.24 -9.16 -11.01
CA LEU A 117 1.49 -8.56 -11.54
C LEU A 117 2.19 -9.43 -12.60
N HIS A 118 1.84 -10.72 -12.72
CA HIS A 118 2.44 -11.69 -13.63
C HIS A 118 3.98 -11.79 -13.57
N THR A 119 4.58 -11.22 -12.54
CA THR A 119 6.02 -11.25 -12.25
C THR A 119 6.23 -11.45 -10.77
N PRO A 120 7.22 -12.25 -10.35
CA PRO A 120 7.53 -12.40 -8.93
C PRO A 120 7.87 -11.04 -8.29
N VAL A 121 7.33 -10.82 -7.09
CA VAL A 121 7.63 -9.66 -6.25
C VAL A 121 8.73 -10.03 -5.26
N ASP A 122 9.75 -9.19 -5.16
CA ASP A 122 10.89 -9.43 -4.28
C ASP A 122 10.74 -8.76 -2.92
N LEU A 123 9.98 -7.67 -2.87
CA LEU A 123 9.75 -6.92 -1.64
C LEU A 123 8.39 -6.19 -1.70
N VAL A 124 7.64 -6.28 -0.62
CA VAL A 124 6.47 -5.43 -0.39
C VAL A 124 6.79 -4.44 0.71
N VAL A 125 6.51 -3.15 0.49
CA VAL A 125 6.75 -2.07 1.47
C VAL A 125 5.41 -1.47 1.86
N VAL A 126 5.15 -1.37 3.15
CA VAL A 126 3.93 -0.79 3.71
C VAL A 126 4.26 0.12 4.88
N GLY A 127 3.48 1.16 5.06
CA GLY A 127 3.54 1.97 6.28
C GLY A 127 2.94 1.23 7.47
N ARG A 128 3.47 1.48 8.66
CA ARG A 128 2.84 1.03 9.89
C ARG A 128 1.70 1.98 10.23
N THR A 129 0.48 1.54 10.09
CA THR A 129 -0.67 2.32 10.54
C THR A 129 -0.76 2.23 12.06
N VAL A 130 -0.53 3.35 12.75
CA VAL A 130 -0.83 3.50 14.17
C VAL A 130 -2.29 3.93 14.28
N GLU A 131 -3.17 2.98 14.34
CA GLU A 131 -4.59 3.27 14.53
C GLU A 131 -4.90 3.51 16.00
N SER A 132 -5.65 4.58 16.28
CA SER A 132 -6.29 4.76 17.59
C SER A 132 -7.10 3.50 17.94
N ALA A 133 -7.13 3.12 19.22
CA ALA A 133 -7.75 1.88 19.72
C ALA A 133 -9.18 1.62 19.21
N PHE A 134 -9.90 2.64 18.78
CA PHE A 134 -11.26 2.57 18.26
C PHE A 134 -11.35 2.04 16.81
N LYS A 135 -10.37 2.34 15.95
CA LYS A 135 -10.29 1.84 14.57
C LYS A 135 -9.74 0.41 14.46
N LYS A 136 -8.99 -0.04 15.47
CA LYS A 136 -8.41 -1.39 15.56
C LYS A 136 -9.44 -2.51 15.41
N MET A 137 -10.68 -2.25 15.80
CA MET A 137 -11.75 -3.27 15.83
C MET A 137 -12.35 -3.59 14.46
N VAL A 138 -12.20 -2.70 13.48
CA VAL A 138 -12.96 -2.80 12.20
C VAL A 138 -12.07 -3.15 11.00
N THR A 139 -10.79 -2.79 10.99
CA THR A 139 -9.96 -2.87 9.77
C THR A 139 -8.76 -3.80 9.84
N GLY A 140 -8.41 -4.38 11.00
CA GLY A 140 -7.20 -5.22 11.16
C GLY A 140 -5.98 -4.58 10.48
N HIS A 141 -4.82 -4.55 11.13
CA HIS A 141 -3.62 -3.92 10.54
C HIS A 141 -3.28 -4.60 9.20
N VAL A 142 -3.39 -3.86 8.09
CA VAL A 142 -3.03 -4.37 6.75
C VAL A 142 -1.61 -4.90 6.75
N SER A 143 -0.68 -4.21 7.43
CA SER A 143 0.71 -4.66 7.58
C SER A 143 0.82 -6.04 8.24
N ASP A 144 0.08 -6.29 9.32
CA ASP A 144 0.10 -7.57 10.03
C ASP A 144 -0.49 -8.69 9.17
N TYR A 145 -1.58 -8.38 8.45
CA TYR A 145 -2.18 -9.33 7.54
C TYR A 145 -1.22 -9.72 6.40
N LEU A 146 -0.52 -8.75 5.81
CA LEU A 146 0.47 -9.01 4.76
C LEU A 146 1.67 -9.81 5.26
N LEU A 147 2.18 -9.48 6.47
CA LEU A 147 3.27 -10.24 7.11
C LEU A 147 2.92 -11.71 7.32
N GLN A 148 1.66 -12.02 7.64
CA GLN A 148 1.22 -13.39 7.90
C GLN A 148 0.90 -14.19 6.63
N ASN A 149 0.50 -13.53 5.54
CA ASN A 149 -0.11 -14.22 4.40
C ASN A 149 0.68 -14.09 3.09
N LEU A 150 1.58 -13.13 2.94
CA LEU A 150 2.44 -13.03 1.75
C LEU A 150 3.61 -14.01 1.82
N LYS A 151 3.97 -14.57 0.66
CA LYS A 151 5.12 -15.46 0.51
C LYS A 151 6.44 -14.70 0.29
N CYS A 152 6.36 -13.45 -0.16
CA CYS A 152 7.55 -12.60 -0.35
C CYS A 152 7.85 -11.78 0.90
N PRO A 153 9.08 -11.26 1.05
CA PRO A 153 9.45 -10.35 2.14
C PRO A 153 8.52 -9.12 2.21
N VAL A 154 8.14 -8.75 3.43
CA VAL A 154 7.35 -7.55 3.72
C VAL A 154 8.15 -6.64 4.65
N MET A 155 8.31 -5.39 4.27
CA MET A 155 8.91 -4.35 5.07
C MET A 155 7.84 -3.40 5.59
N VAL A 156 7.80 -3.23 6.90
CA VAL A 156 6.91 -2.29 7.58
C VAL A 156 7.73 -1.05 7.98
N VAL A 157 7.41 0.08 7.37
CA VAL A 157 8.06 1.36 7.64
C VAL A 157 7.30 2.09 8.74
N LYS A 158 8.01 2.49 9.79
CA LYS A 158 7.47 3.37 10.83
C LYS A 158 7.71 4.82 10.42
N ASP A 159 6.74 5.70 10.71
CA ASP A 159 6.99 7.13 10.63
C ASP A 159 7.89 7.55 11.80
N GLU A 160 8.93 8.34 11.53
CA GLU A 160 9.90 8.78 12.54
C GLU A 160 9.29 9.68 13.65
N TYR A 161 8.08 10.21 13.39
CA TYR A 161 7.38 11.09 14.33
C TYR A 161 6.52 10.37 15.37
N ASP A 162 6.54 9.04 15.41
CA ASP A 162 5.68 8.20 16.26
C ASP A 162 6.28 7.96 17.67
N VAL A 163 7.32 8.68 18.05
CA VAL A 163 8.10 8.43 19.29
C VAL A 163 7.75 9.40 20.43
N SER A 164 6.79 10.33 20.27
CA SER A 164 6.66 11.43 21.24
C SER A 164 5.41 11.46 22.13
N ASP A 165 4.50 10.49 22.11
CA ASP A 165 3.26 10.58 22.92
C ASP A 165 3.17 9.59 24.12
N ASP A 166 4.18 8.73 24.35
CA ASP A 166 4.13 7.75 25.46
C ASP A 166 4.88 8.17 26.75
N GLU A 167 5.38 9.41 26.87
CA GLU A 167 6.12 9.84 28.07
C GLU A 167 5.40 10.78 29.04
N ASN A 168 4.10 11.02 28.89
CA ASN A 168 3.36 11.89 29.81
C ASN A 168 2.15 11.23 30.48
N ASP A 169 2.31 10.02 31.00
CA ASP A 169 1.39 9.48 32.02
C ASP A 169 2.18 8.74 33.10
N LYS A 170 2.75 9.55 34.02
CA LYS A 170 3.18 9.12 35.36
C LYS A 170 2.74 10.11 36.42
#